data_b1d0d574887c3ffa52e82da0f6e92c18
#
_entry.id   b1d0d574887c3ffa52e82da0f6e92c18
#
_cell.length_a   1.000
_cell.length_b   1.000
_cell.length_c   1.000
_cell.angle_alpha   90.00
_cell.angle_beta   90.00
_cell.angle_gamma   90.00
#
_symmetry.space_group_name_H-M   'P 1'
#
loop_
_entity.id
_entity.type
_entity.pdbx_description
1 polymer ?
#
loop_
_entity_poly.entity_id
_entity_poly.type
_entity_poly.pdbx_seq_one_letter_code
_entity_poly.pdbx_strand_id
1 'polypeptide(L)'
;MKLLCGRRVIYTDVEEITDGNVVSVLQKALAIHLQNRAEIDYLYRYYKGDQPILYRRKEVRPEINNTVVENRANEIVSFKVGYLMGEPVQYVARGDDKAVAESVTRLNDYMLSEDKAAKDKELADWSHIAGTSYRMVLPDGEANVEEDECPAEIFTLDPRYSFVVYGTSLGTPAKMGVKYVLLEDGTLLFSCYTHNHFFEITNTWNIQRSEEQILGIPIIEYPANNARLGAFEIVLPLLDAINTVESNRLDGVEQFIQALMLFHNVDITSEDYKELREEGAIKFKDIDPSLKAEIQYLTAELNQSQTQTLVDDMYDTVLTICGMPNRNGGSSTSDTGSAVIMRDGWSAAEARAKDSELMFKKSEKEFLKLLLRICSDLGDLELKLSAVEIRFTRRNYENITEKANVLIAMLNNSKIAPQLAFTHCGMFTDPQIAYNMSMEYAKEQEQKALELASRQNPDGGNGGNEPGGQKSGSGDTGGSSDDE
;
A
#
# COMPACT_ATOMS: atom_id res chain seq x y z
N MET A 1 -7.13 4.44 27.51
CA MET A 1 -6.45 4.56 26.20
C MET A 1 -6.55 6.00 25.72
N LYS A 2 -5.45 6.66 25.35
CA LYS A 2 -5.51 8.00 24.74
C LYS A 2 -5.94 7.81 23.28
N LEU A 3 -6.97 8.54 22.85
CA LEU A 3 -7.41 8.49 21.46
C LEU A 3 -6.30 9.05 20.57
N LEU A 4 -5.85 8.29 19.58
CA LEU A 4 -4.94 8.78 18.55
C LEU A 4 -5.77 9.48 17.46
N CYS A 5 -5.30 10.63 16.99
CA CYS A 5 -6.03 11.49 16.06
C CYS A 5 -5.20 11.88 14.84
N GLY A 6 -4.25 11.04 14.44
CA GLY A 6 -3.29 11.34 13.39
C GLY A 6 -2.10 12.18 13.88
N ARG A 7 -1.10 12.31 13.02
CA ARG A 7 0.13 13.05 13.36
C ARG A 7 -0.06 14.55 13.16
N ARG A 8 0.47 15.31 14.08
CA ARG A 8 0.41 16.78 14.04
C ARG A 8 1.34 17.31 12.97
N VAL A 9 0.86 18.27 12.19
CA VAL A 9 1.71 19.07 11.31
C VAL A 9 2.54 20.03 12.16
N ILE A 10 3.80 20.18 11.83
CA ILE A 10 4.73 21.05 12.53
C ILE A 10 4.85 22.35 11.75
N TYR A 11 4.46 23.46 12.36
CA TYR A 11 4.48 24.79 11.72
C TYR A 11 5.48 25.73 12.37
N THR A 12 5.97 26.67 11.57
CA THR A 12 6.72 27.84 12.04
C THR A 12 6.18 29.11 11.36
N ASP A 13 6.17 30.19 12.11
CA ASP A 13 5.84 31.54 11.63
C ASP A 13 7.08 32.30 11.09
N VAL A 14 8.26 31.69 11.21
CA VAL A 14 9.52 32.23 10.72
C VAL A 14 9.55 32.15 9.20
N GLU A 15 9.72 33.30 8.55
CA GLU A 15 9.79 33.36 7.08
C GLU A 15 11.07 32.75 6.53
N GLU A 16 12.22 33.12 7.14
CA GLU A 16 13.54 32.64 6.74
C GLU A 16 14.29 32.06 7.94
N ILE A 17 14.80 30.86 7.81
CA ILE A 17 15.57 30.18 8.86
C ILE A 17 17.05 30.45 8.61
N THR A 18 17.70 31.04 9.60
CA THR A 18 19.10 31.47 9.60
C THR A 18 19.83 30.93 10.82
N ASP A 19 21.16 31.10 10.90
CA ASP A 19 21.97 30.75 12.09
C ASP A 19 21.40 31.31 13.40
N GLY A 20 20.82 32.54 13.33
CA GLY A 20 20.30 33.20 14.51
C GLY A 20 19.01 32.64 15.08
N ASN A 21 18.22 31.88 14.30
CA ASN A 21 16.90 31.39 14.71
C ASN A 21 16.69 29.91 14.57
N VAL A 22 17.54 29.16 13.82
CA VAL A 22 17.40 27.75 13.53
C VAL A 22 17.24 26.90 14.81
N VAL A 23 18.02 27.19 15.85
CA VAL A 23 17.95 26.45 17.13
C VAL A 23 16.58 26.64 17.78
N SER A 24 16.05 27.85 17.80
CA SER A 24 14.74 28.13 18.39
C SER A 24 13.60 27.47 17.60
N VAL A 25 13.68 27.47 16.26
CA VAL A 25 12.73 26.78 15.39
C VAL A 25 12.80 25.26 15.62
N LEU A 26 14.01 24.70 15.67
CA LEU A 26 14.22 23.27 15.92
C LEU A 26 13.67 22.83 17.28
N GLN A 27 13.91 23.59 18.35
CA GLN A 27 13.41 23.29 19.69
C GLN A 27 11.87 23.22 19.73
N LYS A 28 11.19 24.19 19.13
CA LYS A 28 9.72 24.24 19.05
C LYS A 28 9.20 23.07 18.20
N ALA A 29 9.82 22.81 17.07
CA ALA A 29 9.46 21.72 16.17
C ALA A 29 9.65 20.35 16.81
N LEU A 30 10.78 20.14 17.48
CA LEU A 30 11.11 18.89 18.17
C LEU A 30 10.11 18.59 19.29
N ALA A 31 9.63 19.56 20.02
CA ALA A 31 8.62 19.37 21.08
C ALA A 31 7.31 18.76 20.52
N ILE A 32 6.89 19.18 19.33
CA ILE A 32 5.73 18.60 18.63
C ILE A 32 6.08 17.22 18.05
N HIS A 33 7.27 17.10 17.43
CA HIS A 33 7.71 15.84 16.85
C HIS A 33 7.82 14.71 17.89
N LEU A 34 8.31 14.99 19.10
CA LEU A 34 8.42 13.99 20.17
C LEU A 34 7.04 13.42 20.57
N GLN A 35 5.96 14.23 20.48
CA GLN A 35 4.61 13.72 20.67
C GLN A 35 4.20 12.79 19.50
N ASN A 36 4.47 13.21 18.26
CA ASN A 36 4.24 12.36 17.09
C ASN A 36 5.06 11.08 17.15
N ARG A 37 6.34 11.16 17.54
CA ARG A 37 7.24 10.01 17.70
C ARG A 37 6.68 8.97 18.67
N ALA A 38 6.18 9.40 19.82
CA ALA A 38 5.60 8.49 20.80
C ALA A 38 4.36 7.76 20.25
N GLU A 39 3.53 8.45 19.47
CA GLU A 39 2.37 7.86 18.80
C GLU A 39 2.78 6.92 17.65
N ILE A 40 3.79 7.29 16.87
CA ILE A 40 4.36 6.45 15.79
C ILE A 40 4.97 5.17 16.38
N ASP A 41 5.74 5.29 17.47
CA ASP A 41 6.34 4.13 18.13
C ASP A 41 5.27 3.16 18.66
N TYR A 42 4.20 3.69 19.27
CA TYR A 42 3.07 2.89 19.71
C TYR A 42 2.42 2.13 18.53
N LEU A 43 2.15 2.81 17.40
CA LEU A 43 1.56 2.18 16.22
C LEU A 43 2.49 1.13 15.60
N TYR A 44 3.79 1.42 15.55
CA TYR A 44 4.77 0.47 15.03
C TYR A 44 4.89 -0.79 15.90
N ARG A 45 4.89 -0.64 17.22
CA ARG A 45 4.86 -1.77 18.16
C ARG A 45 3.57 -2.58 17.99
N TYR A 46 2.43 -1.90 17.90
CA TYR A 46 1.13 -2.53 17.68
C TYR A 46 1.10 -3.35 16.38
N TYR A 47 1.61 -2.77 15.28
CA TYR A 47 1.78 -3.45 14.00
C TYR A 47 2.66 -4.72 14.12
N LYS A 48 3.69 -4.68 14.92
CA LYS A 48 4.59 -5.83 15.20
C LYS A 48 3.97 -6.90 16.12
N GLY A 49 2.80 -6.68 16.66
CA GLY A 49 2.11 -7.60 17.58
C GLY A 49 2.32 -7.29 19.06
N ASP A 50 3.07 -6.25 19.43
CA ASP A 50 3.17 -5.79 20.81
C ASP A 50 1.93 -4.94 21.14
N GLN A 51 0.86 -5.64 21.53
CA GLN A 51 -0.48 -5.09 21.69
C GLN A 51 -0.91 -5.09 23.17
N PRO A 52 -1.87 -4.21 23.57
CA PRO A 52 -2.27 -4.02 24.96
C PRO A 52 -2.70 -5.31 25.70
N ILE A 53 -3.26 -6.28 24.99
CA ILE A 53 -3.72 -7.55 25.56
C ILE A 53 -2.58 -8.34 26.22
N LEU A 54 -1.34 -8.21 25.73
CA LEU A 54 -0.16 -8.89 26.29
C LEU A 54 0.15 -8.44 27.73
N TYR A 55 -0.30 -7.23 28.10
CA TYR A 55 -0.10 -6.62 29.40
C TYR A 55 -1.32 -6.75 30.32
N ARG A 56 -2.33 -7.56 29.89
CA ARG A 56 -3.54 -7.82 30.66
C ARG A 56 -3.22 -8.50 31.97
N ARG A 57 -3.85 -8.03 33.05
CA ARG A 57 -3.81 -8.67 34.37
C ARG A 57 -5.24 -8.91 34.84
N LYS A 58 -5.49 -10.14 35.33
CA LYS A 58 -6.77 -10.52 35.96
C LYS A 58 -6.60 -10.53 37.46
N GLU A 59 -7.60 -10.00 38.18
CA GLU A 59 -7.65 -10.03 39.63
C GLU A 59 -8.26 -11.36 40.14
N VAL A 60 -9.18 -11.93 39.36
CA VAL A 60 -9.85 -13.20 39.69
C VAL A 60 -9.26 -14.31 38.84
N ARG A 61 -8.79 -15.37 39.46
CA ARG A 61 -8.11 -16.52 38.85
C ARG A 61 -6.96 -16.09 37.93
N PRO A 62 -5.93 -15.45 38.49
CA PRO A 62 -4.81 -14.93 37.70
C PRO A 62 -4.01 -16.03 36.99
N GLU A 63 -4.13 -17.28 37.42
CA GLU A 63 -3.55 -18.47 36.79
C GLU A 63 -4.16 -18.78 35.42
N ILE A 64 -5.39 -18.35 35.13
CA ILE A 64 -6.06 -18.45 33.83
C ILE A 64 -6.12 -17.07 33.20
N ASN A 65 -5.06 -16.69 32.55
CA ASN A 65 -4.91 -15.37 31.92
C ASN A 65 -4.24 -15.50 30.55
N ASN A 66 -4.98 -16.07 29.60
CA ASN A 66 -4.50 -16.22 28.23
C ASN A 66 -4.50 -14.88 27.51
N THR A 67 -3.48 -14.66 26.71
CA THR A 67 -3.30 -13.44 25.93
C THR A 67 -3.14 -13.81 24.46
N VAL A 68 -4.20 -13.66 23.70
CA VAL A 68 -4.23 -13.94 22.25
C VAL A 68 -4.08 -12.64 21.50
N VAL A 69 -3.15 -12.58 20.59
CA VAL A 69 -2.99 -11.47 19.65
C VAL A 69 -3.34 -11.95 18.26
N GLU A 70 -4.51 -11.55 17.78
CA GLU A 70 -4.80 -11.59 16.35
C GLU A 70 -4.24 -10.34 15.69
N ASN A 71 -3.08 -10.44 15.07
CA ASN A 71 -2.40 -9.26 14.54
C ASN A 71 -3.04 -8.75 13.25
N ARG A 72 -4.31 -8.33 13.33
CA ARG A 72 -5.08 -7.76 12.21
C ARG A 72 -4.51 -6.44 11.71
N ALA A 73 -3.78 -5.72 12.56
CA ALA A 73 -3.09 -4.49 12.14
C ALA A 73 -2.04 -4.80 11.06
N ASN A 74 -1.28 -5.88 11.21
CA ASN A 74 -0.33 -6.33 10.20
C ASN A 74 -1.03 -6.75 8.91
N GLU A 75 -2.15 -7.46 8.99
CA GLU A 75 -2.95 -7.85 7.84
C GLU A 75 -3.44 -6.63 7.05
N ILE A 76 -3.97 -5.61 7.74
CA ILE A 76 -4.47 -4.38 7.11
C ILE A 76 -3.35 -3.66 6.35
N VAL A 77 -2.19 -3.47 6.98
CA VAL A 77 -1.05 -2.79 6.35
C VAL A 77 -0.53 -3.60 5.17
N SER A 78 -0.29 -4.90 5.37
CA SER A 78 0.22 -5.79 4.33
C SER A 78 -0.69 -5.85 3.11
N PHE A 79 -2.02 -5.89 3.33
CA PHE A 79 -2.98 -5.83 2.23
C PHE A 79 -2.89 -4.50 1.47
N LYS A 80 -2.95 -3.36 2.19
CA LYS A 80 -2.96 -2.04 1.55
C LYS A 80 -1.68 -1.75 0.79
N VAL A 81 -0.53 -2.07 1.38
CA VAL A 81 0.78 -1.89 0.74
C VAL A 81 0.93 -2.82 -0.44
N GLY A 82 0.59 -4.11 -0.29
CA GLY A 82 0.64 -5.07 -1.40
C GLY A 82 -0.32 -4.72 -2.53
N TYR A 83 -1.46 -4.10 -2.24
CA TYR A 83 -2.41 -3.66 -3.26
C TYR A 83 -1.97 -2.37 -3.96
N LEU A 84 -1.34 -1.43 -3.25
CA LEU A 84 -0.88 -0.15 -3.81
C LEU A 84 0.47 -0.26 -4.53
N MET A 85 1.43 -0.98 -3.93
CA MET A 85 2.83 -1.09 -4.36
C MET A 85 3.20 -2.53 -4.81
N GLY A 86 2.22 -3.34 -5.18
CA GLY A 86 2.46 -4.70 -5.66
C GLY A 86 3.20 -4.77 -7.00
N GLU A 87 3.12 -3.70 -7.77
CA GLU A 87 3.91 -3.45 -8.97
C GLU A 87 4.67 -2.13 -8.79
N PRO A 88 5.89 -2.00 -9.33
CA PRO A 88 6.68 -0.76 -9.23
C PRO A 88 5.93 0.46 -9.79
N VAL A 89 6.08 1.60 -9.14
CA VAL A 89 5.62 2.88 -9.67
C VAL A 89 6.47 3.23 -10.90
N GLN A 90 5.82 3.52 -12.00
CA GLN A 90 6.47 3.82 -13.27
C GLN A 90 6.26 5.26 -13.68
N TYR A 91 7.27 5.82 -14.34
CA TYR A 91 7.18 7.10 -15.01
C TYR A 91 6.97 6.87 -16.50
N VAL A 92 6.01 7.60 -17.06
CA VAL A 92 5.60 7.45 -18.45
C VAL A 92 5.64 8.82 -19.13
N ALA A 93 6.09 8.87 -20.37
CA ALA A 93 6.11 10.09 -21.16
C ALA A 93 4.71 10.60 -21.45
N ARG A 94 4.51 11.92 -21.33
CA ARG A 94 3.26 12.58 -21.75
C ARG A 94 3.45 13.13 -23.16
N GLY A 95 2.70 12.56 -24.11
CA GLY A 95 2.75 12.94 -25.52
C GLY A 95 3.61 11.98 -26.36
N ASP A 96 3.77 12.30 -27.64
CA ASP A 96 4.33 11.42 -28.66
C ASP A 96 5.78 11.79 -29.03
N ASP A 97 6.45 12.64 -28.23
CA ASP A 97 7.84 13.06 -28.49
C ASP A 97 8.80 11.92 -28.14
N LYS A 98 9.54 11.42 -29.13
CA LYS A 98 10.49 10.33 -28.97
C LYS A 98 11.64 10.69 -28.04
N ALA A 99 12.14 11.92 -28.08
CA ALA A 99 13.24 12.36 -27.21
C ALA A 99 12.79 12.37 -25.73
N VAL A 100 11.53 12.78 -25.47
CA VAL A 100 10.94 12.71 -24.13
C VAL A 100 10.78 11.26 -23.68
N ALA A 101 10.34 10.36 -24.56
CA ALA A 101 10.20 8.94 -24.23
C ALA A 101 11.54 8.29 -23.89
N GLU A 102 12.60 8.59 -24.62
CA GLU A 102 13.97 8.12 -24.33
C GLU A 102 14.47 8.66 -22.99
N SER A 103 14.24 9.95 -22.69
CA SER A 103 14.60 10.55 -21.40
C SER A 103 13.84 9.93 -20.23
N VAL A 104 12.55 9.59 -20.42
CA VAL A 104 11.74 8.91 -19.39
C VAL A 104 12.20 7.46 -19.20
N THR A 105 12.63 6.77 -20.24
CA THR A 105 13.23 5.43 -20.13
C THR A 105 14.47 5.51 -19.27
N ARG A 106 15.39 6.44 -19.54
CA ARG A 106 16.60 6.65 -18.74
C ARG A 106 16.27 7.00 -17.27
N LEU A 107 15.24 7.81 -17.03
CA LEU A 107 14.76 8.07 -15.66
C LEU A 107 14.34 6.78 -14.96
N ASN A 108 13.64 5.87 -15.65
CA ASN A 108 13.24 4.59 -15.07
C ASN A 108 14.47 3.67 -14.82
N ASP A 109 15.49 3.72 -15.67
CA ASP A 109 16.75 2.99 -15.47
C ASP A 109 17.48 3.49 -14.21
N TYR A 110 17.54 4.80 -14.00
CA TYR A 110 18.05 5.39 -12.74
C TYR A 110 17.23 4.94 -11.50
N MET A 111 15.90 4.83 -11.65
CA MET A 111 15.06 4.34 -10.53
C MET A 111 15.29 2.85 -10.26
N LEU A 112 15.63 2.09 -11.29
CA LEU A 112 15.98 0.68 -11.14
C LEU A 112 17.34 0.53 -10.44
N SER A 113 18.37 1.30 -10.84
CA SER A 113 19.70 1.27 -10.20
C SER A 113 19.64 1.63 -8.71
N GLU A 114 18.69 2.48 -8.32
CA GLU A 114 18.45 2.91 -6.93
C GLU A 114 17.51 1.98 -6.12
N ASP A 115 17.12 0.83 -6.63
CA ASP A 115 16.14 -0.06 -5.97
C ASP A 115 14.87 0.67 -5.50
N LYS A 116 14.45 1.68 -6.28
CA LYS A 116 13.34 2.56 -5.88
C LYS A 116 12.05 1.78 -5.54
N ALA A 117 11.79 0.67 -6.21
CA ALA A 117 10.60 -0.15 -5.95
C ALA A 117 10.57 -0.69 -4.51
N ALA A 118 11.70 -1.15 -3.98
CA ALA A 118 11.82 -1.59 -2.59
C ALA A 118 11.70 -0.41 -1.61
N LYS A 119 12.32 0.72 -1.94
CA LYS A 119 12.24 1.97 -1.15
C LYS A 119 10.82 2.56 -1.15
N ASP A 120 10.07 2.45 -2.25
CA ASP A 120 8.66 2.85 -2.34
C ASP A 120 7.77 1.98 -1.46
N LYS A 121 8.02 0.67 -1.44
CA LYS A 121 7.30 -0.24 -0.57
C LYS A 121 7.55 0.07 0.90
N GLU A 122 8.81 0.28 1.30
CA GLU A 122 9.16 0.68 2.67
C GLU A 122 8.50 2.01 3.07
N LEU A 123 8.50 2.98 2.15
CA LEU A 123 7.84 4.27 2.34
C LEU A 123 6.33 4.11 2.55
N ALA A 124 5.70 3.21 1.77
CA ALA A 124 4.29 2.89 1.90
C ALA A 124 3.99 2.13 3.20
N ASP A 125 4.86 1.20 3.63
CA ASP A 125 4.74 0.53 4.93
C ASP A 125 4.68 1.58 6.06
N TRP A 126 5.65 2.52 6.11
CA TRP A 126 5.67 3.58 7.11
C TRP A 126 4.43 4.49 7.03
N SER A 127 4.01 4.90 5.83
CA SER A 127 2.83 5.76 5.68
C SER A 127 1.55 5.08 6.16
N HIS A 128 1.38 3.78 5.94
CA HIS A 128 0.22 3.01 6.39
C HIS A 128 0.28 2.66 7.88
N ILE A 129 1.47 2.46 8.45
CA ILE A 129 1.64 2.24 9.89
C ILE A 129 1.47 3.54 10.67
N ALA A 130 2.25 4.55 10.32
CA ALA A 130 2.42 5.77 11.10
C ALA A 130 1.52 6.94 10.66
N GLY A 131 0.89 6.83 9.49
CA GLY A 131 0.12 7.91 8.88
C GLY A 131 0.98 8.92 8.10
N THR A 132 2.31 8.83 8.19
CA THR A 132 3.29 9.65 7.47
C THR A 132 4.60 8.90 7.30
N SER A 133 5.31 9.19 6.22
CA SER A 133 6.65 8.69 5.94
C SER A 133 7.49 9.77 5.28
N TYR A 134 8.79 9.57 5.21
CA TYR A 134 9.72 10.58 4.69
C TYR A 134 10.71 9.94 3.73
N ARG A 135 10.92 10.61 2.61
CA ARG A 135 11.97 10.30 1.63
C ARG A 135 13.00 11.40 1.63
N MET A 136 14.26 11.02 1.50
CA MET A 136 15.35 11.95 1.30
C MET A 136 16.04 11.63 -0.02
N VAL A 137 16.43 12.67 -0.75
CA VAL A 137 17.22 12.56 -1.97
C VAL A 137 18.42 13.48 -1.88
N LEU A 138 19.60 12.93 -2.14
CA LEU A 138 20.86 13.67 -2.13
C LEU A 138 21.59 13.47 -3.45
N PRO A 139 22.39 14.44 -3.90
CA PRO A 139 23.25 14.22 -5.06
C PRO A 139 24.37 13.22 -4.71
N ASP A 140 24.62 12.31 -5.64
CA ASP A 140 25.78 11.42 -5.62
C ASP A 140 26.80 11.90 -6.65
N GLY A 141 27.89 12.48 -6.17
CA GLY A 141 28.98 12.96 -7.03
C GLY A 141 29.95 11.86 -7.48
N GLU A 142 29.82 10.64 -6.96
CA GLU A 142 30.65 9.48 -7.31
C GLU A 142 29.97 8.53 -8.31
N ALA A 143 28.68 8.76 -8.62
CA ALA A 143 27.91 7.93 -9.54
C ALA A 143 28.51 7.93 -10.95
N ASN A 144 28.59 6.74 -11.54
CA ASN A 144 29.03 6.56 -12.93
C ASN A 144 27.85 6.66 -13.90
N VAL A 145 27.51 7.87 -14.31
CA VAL A 145 26.39 8.18 -15.20
C VAL A 145 26.54 7.52 -16.59
N GLU A 146 27.77 7.21 -17.03
CA GLU A 146 28.02 6.50 -18.28
C GLU A 146 27.58 5.01 -18.21
N GLU A 147 27.51 4.43 -17.02
CA GLU A 147 27.02 3.07 -16.75
C GLU A 147 25.55 3.07 -16.24
N ASP A 148 24.79 4.11 -16.52
CA ASP A 148 23.39 4.29 -16.11
C ASP A 148 23.14 4.30 -14.59
N GLU A 149 24.17 4.62 -13.78
CA GLU A 149 23.99 4.87 -12.36
C GLU A 149 23.27 6.20 -12.13
N CYS A 150 22.37 6.21 -11.15
CA CYS A 150 21.63 7.42 -10.80
C CYS A 150 22.55 8.45 -10.16
N PRO A 151 22.58 9.71 -10.63
CA PRO A 151 23.38 10.77 -10.00
C PRO A 151 22.82 11.26 -8.66
N ALA A 152 21.86 10.53 -8.07
CA ALA A 152 21.24 10.83 -6.80
C ALA A 152 20.99 9.58 -5.97
N GLU A 153 21.30 9.65 -4.69
CA GLU A 153 20.95 8.62 -3.71
C GLU A 153 19.55 8.87 -3.14
N ILE A 154 18.76 7.83 -3.05
CA ILE A 154 17.38 7.86 -2.52
C ILE A 154 17.31 7.08 -1.21
N PHE A 155 16.80 7.70 -0.15
CA PHE A 155 16.66 7.09 1.17
C PHE A 155 15.21 7.12 1.65
N THR A 156 14.75 6.05 2.27
CA THR A 156 13.55 6.04 3.11
C THR A 156 13.97 6.33 4.56
N LEU A 157 13.39 7.36 5.17
CA LEU A 157 13.71 7.75 6.53
C LEU A 157 12.68 7.24 7.52
N ASP A 158 13.16 6.76 8.67
CA ASP A 158 12.29 6.37 9.78
C ASP A 158 11.54 7.60 10.33
N PRO A 159 10.20 7.63 10.32
CA PRO A 159 9.41 8.76 10.77
C PRO A 159 9.52 9.04 12.28
N ARG A 160 10.16 8.17 13.04
CA ARG A 160 10.48 8.41 14.45
C ARG A 160 11.67 9.35 14.63
N TYR A 161 12.49 9.50 13.59
CA TYR A 161 13.74 10.27 13.62
C TYR A 161 13.85 11.31 12.50
N SER A 162 12.74 11.58 11.82
CA SER A 162 12.67 12.55 10.73
C SER A 162 11.34 13.30 10.73
N PHE A 163 11.36 14.55 10.30
CA PHE A 163 10.16 15.38 10.16
C PHE A 163 10.41 16.60 9.27
N VAL A 164 9.33 17.21 8.80
CA VAL A 164 9.36 18.46 8.02
C VAL A 164 8.60 19.54 8.77
N VAL A 165 9.17 20.75 8.78
CA VAL A 165 8.56 21.96 9.34
C VAL A 165 8.02 22.80 8.20
N TYR A 166 6.76 23.20 8.32
CA TYR A 166 6.04 23.99 7.31
C TYR A 166 5.86 25.44 7.75
N GLY A 167 5.77 26.34 6.79
CA GLY A 167 5.39 27.74 7.06
C GLY A 167 3.87 27.87 7.25
N THR A 168 3.48 28.92 7.96
CA THR A 168 2.05 29.27 8.17
C THR A 168 1.45 30.08 7.02
N SER A 169 2.27 30.47 6.02
CA SER A 169 1.80 31.21 4.85
C SER A 169 0.93 30.38 3.93
N LEU A 170 0.23 31.03 3.01
CA LEU A 170 -0.63 30.36 2.02
C LEU A 170 0.16 29.32 1.22
N GLY A 171 -0.41 28.11 1.10
CA GLY A 171 0.24 26.98 0.46
C GLY A 171 1.14 26.17 1.39
N THR A 172 1.34 26.59 2.64
CA THR A 172 2.12 25.87 3.67
C THR A 172 3.43 25.27 3.12
N PRO A 173 4.36 26.10 2.60
CA PRO A 173 5.60 25.61 2.02
C PRO A 173 6.49 24.97 3.09
N ALA A 174 7.23 23.91 2.73
CA ALA A 174 8.25 23.37 3.60
C ALA A 174 9.33 24.45 3.86
N LYS A 175 9.72 24.58 5.11
CA LYS A 175 10.73 25.55 5.58
C LYS A 175 12.01 24.87 6.05
N MET A 176 11.89 23.68 6.62
CA MET A 176 13.03 22.90 7.11
C MET A 176 12.69 21.42 7.11
N GLY A 177 13.58 20.61 6.59
CA GLY A 177 13.58 19.14 6.76
C GLY A 177 14.61 18.77 7.83
N VAL A 178 14.25 17.89 8.74
CA VAL A 178 15.12 17.45 9.84
C VAL A 178 15.18 15.94 9.88
N LYS A 179 16.40 15.41 9.96
CA LYS A 179 16.65 14.04 10.43
C LYS A 179 17.60 14.09 11.61
N TYR A 180 17.54 13.13 12.51
CA TYR A 180 18.48 13.06 13.62
C TYR A 180 18.85 11.64 13.97
N VAL A 181 20.03 11.47 14.53
CA VAL A 181 20.59 10.20 14.95
C VAL A 181 21.10 10.31 16.38
N LEU A 182 21.07 9.16 17.09
CA LEU A 182 21.73 9.01 18.38
C LEU A 182 23.12 8.44 18.12
N LEU A 183 24.14 9.20 18.47
CA LEU A 183 25.53 8.79 18.40
C LEU A 183 25.89 7.84 19.56
N GLU A 184 27.02 7.15 19.45
CA GLU A 184 27.49 6.18 20.45
C GLU A 184 27.74 6.81 21.84
N ASP A 185 28.11 8.07 21.88
CA ASP A 185 28.31 8.85 23.11
C ASP A 185 27.02 9.33 23.78
N GLY A 186 25.85 9.01 23.20
CA GLY A 186 24.54 9.44 23.66
C GLY A 186 24.14 10.85 23.19
N THR A 187 24.94 11.48 22.35
CA THR A 187 24.62 12.79 21.75
C THR A 187 23.60 12.62 20.61
N LEU A 188 22.55 13.44 20.59
CA LEU A 188 21.67 13.56 19.42
C LEU A 188 22.27 14.56 18.46
N LEU A 189 22.46 14.15 17.22
CA LEU A 189 22.90 15.01 16.13
C LEU A 189 21.72 15.22 15.18
N PHE A 190 21.34 16.50 15.02
CA PHE A 190 20.27 16.95 14.12
C PHE A 190 20.87 17.49 12.84
N SER A 191 20.50 16.89 11.71
CA SER A 191 20.80 17.41 10.37
C SER A 191 19.57 18.18 9.89
N CYS A 192 19.67 19.49 9.78
CA CYS A 192 18.59 20.41 9.42
C CYS A 192 18.85 21.01 8.05
N TYR A 193 17.95 20.80 7.13
CA TYR A 193 18.02 21.30 5.75
C TYR A 193 16.97 22.37 5.54
N THR A 194 17.40 23.58 5.20
CA THR A 194 16.53 24.67 4.80
C THR A 194 16.65 24.90 3.29
N HIS A 195 16.03 25.95 2.76
CA HIS A 195 16.12 26.23 1.32
C HIS A 195 17.54 26.56 0.88
N ASN A 196 18.29 27.29 1.74
CA ASN A 196 19.60 27.85 1.38
C ASN A 196 20.74 27.39 2.30
N HIS A 197 20.45 26.70 3.41
CA HIS A 197 21.45 26.33 4.40
C HIS A 197 21.24 24.89 4.89
N PHE A 198 22.37 24.27 5.22
CA PHE A 198 22.45 23.02 5.97
C PHE A 198 23.07 23.29 7.32
N PHE A 199 22.47 22.75 8.38
CA PHE A 199 22.97 22.86 9.75
C PHE A 199 23.10 21.50 10.39
N GLU A 200 24.21 21.31 11.13
CA GLU A 200 24.33 20.21 12.10
C GLU A 200 24.28 20.80 13.51
N ILE A 201 23.33 20.33 14.30
CA ILE A 201 23.03 20.84 15.64
C ILE A 201 23.01 19.67 16.62
N THR A 202 23.67 19.82 17.77
CA THR A 202 23.65 18.81 18.83
C THR A 202 22.50 19.04 19.80
N ASN A 203 22.23 18.04 20.68
CA ASN A 203 21.25 18.17 21.77
C ASN A 203 21.63 19.21 22.84
N THR A 204 22.87 19.73 22.82
CA THR A 204 23.30 20.86 23.61
C THR A 204 22.98 22.20 22.95
N TRP A 205 22.30 22.17 21.80
CA TRP A 205 21.88 23.32 21.00
C TRP A 205 23.02 24.13 20.41
N ASN A 206 24.18 23.52 20.24
CA ASN A 206 25.31 24.11 19.56
C ASN A 206 25.27 23.75 18.07
N ILE A 207 25.43 24.76 17.21
CA ILE A 207 25.62 24.57 15.77
C ILE A 207 27.07 24.10 15.58
N GLN A 208 27.25 22.86 15.08
CA GLN A 208 28.54 22.26 14.78
C GLN A 208 28.98 22.63 13.36
N ARG A 209 28.03 22.71 12.44
CA ARG A 209 28.26 22.98 11.03
C ARG A 209 27.14 23.86 10.50
N SER A 210 27.49 24.87 9.72
CA SER A 210 26.59 25.71 8.97
C SER A 210 27.18 25.94 7.60
N GLU A 211 26.46 25.53 6.55
CA GLU A 211 26.92 25.63 5.17
C GLU A 211 25.79 26.11 4.28
N GLU A 212 26.15 26.90 3.26
CA GLU A 212 25.20 27.25 2.20
C GLU A 212 24.96 26.03 1.31
N GLN A 213 23.71 25.84 0.89
CA GLN A 213 23.32 24.82 -0.06
C GLN A 213 22.39 25.38 -1.13
N ILE A 214 22.37 24.73 -2.29
CA ILE A 214 21.57 25.14 -3.44
C ILE A 214 20.47 24.12 -3.77
N LEU A 215 20.54 22.90 -3.23
CA LEU A 215 19.59 21.82 -3.53
C LEU A 215 18.17 22.13 -3.05
N GLY A 216 18.03 22.88 -1.95
CA GLY A 216 16.78 23.09 -1.24
C GLY A 216 16.56 22.04 -0.16
N ILE A 217 15.30 21.73 0.19
CA ILE A 217 14.98 20.79 1.25
C ILE A 217 14.89 19.37 0.68
N PRO A 218 15.88 18.48 0.97
CA PRO A 218 15.93 17.14 0.37
C PRO A 218 14.98 16.15 1.02
N ILE A 219 14.33 16.50 2.13
CA ILE A 219 13.41 15.64 2.86
C ILE A 219 11.97 15.97 2.47
N ILE A 220 11.28 14.98 1.91
CA ILE A 220 9.89 15.09 1.43
C ILE A 220 9.00 14.22 2.29
N GLU A 221 7.89 14.78 2.80
CA GLU A 221 6.87 14.04 3.53
C GLU A 221 5.89 13.37 2.57
N TYR A 222 5.55 12.11 2.85
CA TYR A 222 4.52 11.31 2.20
C TYR A 222 3.42 10.96 3.21
N PRO A 223 2.44 11.86 3.41
CA PRO A 223 1.33 11.57 4.31
C PRO A 223 0.37 10.56 3.68
N ALA A 224 -0.11 9.59 4.46
CA ALA A 224 -1.10 8.62 4.00
C ALA A 224 -2.44 9.28 3.62
N ASN A 225 -2.80 10.34 4.34
CA ASN A 225 -3.99 11.17 4.14
C ASN A 225 -3.79 12.54 4.78
N ASN A 226 -4.73 13.46 4.56
CA ASN A 226 -4.63 14.82 5.11
C ASN A 226 -4.58 14.87 6.63
N ALA A 227 -5.19 13.90 7.33
CA ALA A 227 -5.18 13.82 8.79
C ALA A 227 -3.94 13.09 9.34
N ARG A 228 -3.09 12.53 8.48
CA ARG A 228 -1.93 11.70 8.87
C ARG A 228 -2.30 10.53 9.79
N LEU A 229 -3.43 9.89 9.50
CA LEU A 229 -3.91 8.69 10.18
C LEU A 229 -3.30 7.44 9.55
N GLY A 230 -2.82 6.52 10.39
CA GLY A 230 -2.40 5.18 9.97
C GLY A 230 -3.58 4.34 9.50
N ALA A 231 -3.29 3.29 8.73
CA ALA A 231 -4.30 2.48 8.05
C ALA A 231 -5.25 1.73 9.00
N PHE A 232 -4.77 1.34 10.18
CA PHE A 232 -5.54 0.62 11.21
C PHE A 232 -5.87 1.49 12.44
N GLU A 233 -5.39 2.72 12.49
CA GLU A 233 -5.51 3.61 13.65
C GLU A 233 -6.98 3.85 14.05
N ILE A 234 -7.86 4.01 13.07
CA ILE A 234 -9.29 4.24 13.28
C ILE A 234 -10.05 3.03 13.83
N VAL A 235 -9.50 1.83 13.68
CA VAL A 235 -10.11 0.57 14.14
C VAL A 235 -9.42 -0.02 15.37
N LEU A 236 -8.41 0.64 15.94
CA LEU A 236 -7.68 0.17 17.13
C LEU A 236 -8.61 -0.34 18.25
N PRO A 237 -9.71 0.36 18.63
CA PRO A 237 -10.60 -0.14 19.68
C PRO A 237 -11.29 -1.46 19.32
N LEU A 238 -11.60 -1.68 18.03
CA LEU A 238 -12.18 -2.94 17.55
C LEU A 238 -11.17 -4.07 17.57
N LEU A 239 -9.92 -3.79 17.20
CA LEU A 239 -8.82 -4.76 17.24
C LEU A 239 -8.51 -5.20 18.68
N ASP A 240 -8.50 -4.26 19.63
CA ASP A 240 -8.35 -4.57 21.05
C ASP A 240 -9.54 -5.39 21.59
N ALA A 241 -10.75 -5.12 21.12
CA ALA A 241 -11.95 -5.87 21.50
C ALA A 241 -11.88 -7.32 20.97
N ILE A 242 -11.49 -7.54 19.72
CA ILE A 242 -11.28 -8.88 19.13
C ILE A 242 -10.27 -9.67 19.97
N ASN A 243 -9.10 -9.13 20.24
CA ASN A 243 -8.08 -9.78 21.07
C ASN A 243 -8.59 -10.12 22.47
N THR A 244 -9.41 -9.23 23.05
CA THR A 244 -9.99 -9.44 24.38
C THR A 244 -11.01 -10.58 24.35
N VAL A 245 -11.88 -10.64 23.34
CA VAL A 245 -12.88 -11.70 23.20
C VAL A 245 -12.21 -13.06 22.97
N GLU A 246 -11.22 -13.14 22.09
CA GLU A 246 -10.47 -14.37 21.82
C GLU A 246 -9.69 -14.85 23.07
N SER A 247 -9.08 -13.94 23.81
CA SER A 247 -8.42 -14.27 25.06
C SER A 247 -9.38 -14.79 26.12
N ASN A 248 -10.56 -14.15 26.26
CA ASN A 248 -11.62 -14.61 27.17
C ASN A 248 -12.19 -15.96 26.76
N ARG A 249 -12.30 -16.21 25.46
CA ARG A 249 -12.78 -17.48 24.90
C ARG A 249 -11.83 -18.62 25.28
N LEU A 250 -10.55 -18.41 25.15
CA LEU A 250 -9.52 -19.40 25.56
C LEU A 250 -9.51 -19.60 27.08
N ASP A 251 -9.61 -18.51 27.85
CA ASP A 251 -9.77 -18.58 29.31
C ASP A 251 -11.00 -19.42 29.72
N GLY A 252 -12.11 -19.24 29.01
CA GLY A 252 -13.34 -20.01 29.25
C GLY A 252 -13.17 -21.49 28.97
N VAL A 253 -12.48 -21.87 27.89
CA VAL A 253 -12.16 -23.28 27.60
C VAL A 253 -11.28 -23.87 28.70
N GLU A 254 -10.26 -23.14 29.16
CA GLU A 254 -9.37 -23.59 30.23
C GLU A 254 -10.12 -23.73 31.58
N GLN A 255 -11.02 -22.78 31.88
CA GLN A 255 -11.89 -22.87 33.05
C GLN A 255 -12.84 -24.07 33.00
N PHE A 256 -13.33 -24.43 31.83
CA PHE A 256 -14.18 -25.61 31.66
C PHE A 256 -13.42 -26.91 31.97
N ILE A 257 -12.15 -27.01 31.54
CA ILE A 257 -11.28 -28.14 31.86
C ILE A 257 -10.98 -28.24 33.37
N GLN A 258 -10.89 -27.09 34.05
CA GLN A 258 -10.67 -26.98 35.48
C GLN A 258 -11.98 -26.76 36.26
N ALA A 259 -13.11 -27.35 35.78
CA ALA A 259 -14.43 -27.18 36.37
C ALA A 259 -14.45 -27.48 37.87
N LEU A 260 -15.14 -26.63 38.64
CA LEU A 260 -15.36 -26.84 40.05
C LEU A 260 -16.38 -27.97 40.24
N MET A 261 -16.04 -28.96 41.09
CA MET A 261 -17.01 -29.93 41.55
C MET A 261 -17.80 -29.41 42.74
N LEU A 262 -19.10 -29.39 42.59
CA LEU A 262 -20.04 -29.10 43.67
C LEU A 262 -20.49 -30.39 44.31
N PHE A 263 -20.23 -30.53 45.60
CA PHE A 263 -20.65 -31.67 46.41
C PHE A 263 -21.86 -31.22 47.27
N HIS A 264 -22.99 -31.82 47.02
CA HIS A 264 -24.22 -31.55 47.81
C HIS A 264 -24.62 -32.79 48.57
N ASN A 265 -24.71 -32.68 49.91
CA ASN A 265 -25.06 -33.78 50.81
C ASN A 265 -24.11 -35.01 50.66
N VAL A 266 -22.84 -34.76 50.43
CA VAL A 266 -21.82 -35.81 50.23
C VAL A 266 -20.75 -35.66 51.31
N ASP A 267 -20.53 -36.74 52.08
CA ASP A 267 -19.38 -36.83 53.01
C ASP A 267 -18.14 -37.31 52.21
N ILE A 268 -17.20 -36.41 52.02
CA ILE A 268 -15.99 -36.64 51.25
C ILE A 268 -14.74 -36.21 52.04
N THR A 269 -13.75 -37.09 52.11
CA THR A 269 -12.50 -36.79 52.75
C THR A 269 -11.46 -36.32 51.73
N SER A 270 -10.34 -35.78 52.22
CA SER A 270 -9.22 -35.41 51.34
C SER A 270 -8.59 -36.61 50.61
N GLU A 271 -8.77 -37.83 51.17
CA GLU A 271 -8.28 -39.07 50.60
C GLU A 271 -9.21 -39.52 49.45
N ASP A 272 -10.53 -39.45 49.65
CA ASP A 272 -11.54 -39.73 48.61
C ASP A 272 -11.39 -38.78 47.42
N TYR A 273 -11.02 -37.52 47.68
CA TYR A 273 -10.75 -36.56 46.58
C TYR A 273 -9.50 -36.92 45.79
N LYS A 274 -8.47 -37.48 46.44
CA LYS A 274 -7.27 -38.00 45.71
C LYS A 274 -7.61 -39.22 44.89
N GLU A 275 -8.39 -40.17 45.43
CA GLU A 275 -8.84 -41.37 44.67
C GLU A 275 -9.67 -40.97 43.46
N LEU A 276 -10.57 -39.96 43.59
CA LEU A 276 -11.34 -39.44 42.45
C LEU A 276 -10.41 -38.94 41.36
N ARG A 277 -9.34 -38.24 41.73
CA ARG A 277 -8.39 -37.67 40.78
C ARG A 277 -7.51 -38.73 40.11
N GLU A 278 -7.17 -39.82 40.82
CA GLU A 278 -6.27 -40.86 40.37
C GLU A 278 -7.03 -41.99 39.62
N GLU A 279 -8.21 -42.36 40.09
CA GLU A 279 -9.00 -43.50 39.57
C GLU A 279 -10.19 -43.10 38.68
N GLY A 280 -10.55 -41.79 38.71
CA GLY A 280 -11.68 -41.25 37.93
C GLY A 280 -13.07 -41.72 38.44
N ALA A 281 -13.14 -42.41 39.58
CA ALA A 281 -14.37 -42.88 40.21
C ALA A 281 -14.33 -42.72 41.72
N ILE A 282 -15.49 -42.41 42.34
CA ILE A 282 -15.63 -42.25 43.77
C ILE A 282 -16.85 -42.95 44.32
N LYS A 283 -16.74 -43.54 45.48
CA LYS A 283 -17.88 -44.02 46.30
C LYS A 283 -18.09 -43.01 47.42
N PHE A 284 -19.29 -42.47 47.56
CA PHE A 284 -19.62 -41.53 48.59
C PHE A 284 -20.84 -42.02 49.44
N LYS A 285 -20.96 -41.43 50.62
CA LYS A 285 -22.09 -41.66 51.50
C LYS A 285 -22.89 -40.36 51.66
N ASP A 286 -24.22 -40.50 51.77
CA ASP A 286 -25.06 -39.34 52.06
C ASP A 286 -24.82 -38.88 53.50
N ILE A 287 -24.73 -37.59 53.75
CA ILE A 287 -24.69 -37.00 55.07
C ILE A 287 -26.05 -37.09 55.74
N ASP A 288 -27.11 -36.79 54.99
CA ASP A 288 -28.50 -36.87 55.41
C ASP A 288 -29.26 -37.84 54.49
N PRO A 289 -29.74 -38.98 55.00
CA PRO A 289 -30.50 -39.96 54.18
C PRO A 289 -31.84 -39.43 53.60
N SER A 290 -32.34 -38.32 54.11
CA SER A 290 -33.55 -37.65 53.62
C SER A 290 -33.33 -36.80 52.40
N LEU A 291 -32.05 -36.45 52.08
CA LEU A 291 -31.65 -35.60 51.00
C LEU A 291 -30.84 -36.44 50.00
N LYS A 292 -31.05 -36.19 48.71
CA LYS A 292 -30.27 -36.87 47.67
C LYS A 292 -28.87 -36.30 47.64
N ALA A 293 -27.86 -37.19 47.67
CA ALA A 293 -26.47 -36.81 47.42
C ALA A 293 -26.28 -36.57 45.91
N GLU A 294 -25.61 -35.50 45.60
CA GLU A 294 -25.38 -35.12 44.23
C GLU A 294 -23.95 -34.50 44.06
N ILE A 295 -23.25 -34.93 43.01
CA ILE A 295 -21.98 -34.35 42.62
C ILE A 295 -22.22 -33.76 41.23
N GLN A 296 -22.00 -32.46 41.10
CA GLN A 296 -22.13 -31.76 39.82
C GLN A 296 -20.88 -31.00 39.49
N TYR A 297 -20.52 -31.00 38.21
CA TYR A 297 -19.55 -30.06 37.74
C TYR A 297 -20.23 -28.69 37.51
N LEU A 298 -19.75 -27.67 38.18
CA LEU A 298 -20.18 -26.30 37.94
C LEU A 298 -19.48 -25.82 36.67
N THR A 299 -20.11 -26.05 35.52
CA THR A 299 -19.64 -25.56 34.24
C THR A 299 -20.48 -24.38 33.80
N ALA A 300 -19.84 -23.27 33.46
CA ALA A 300 -20.51 -22.22 32.71
C ALA A 300 -20.60 -22.69 31.24
N GLU A 301 -21.81 -22.83 30.71
CA GLU A 301 -21.98 -23.11 29.29
C GLU A 301 -21.42 -21.92 28.50
N LEU A 302 -20.26 -22.12 27.87
CA LEU A 302 -19.71 -21.14 26.96
C LEU A 302 -20.40 -21.32 25.60
N ASN A 303 -21.19 -20.33 25.22
CA ASN A 303 -21.83 -20.33 23.90
C ASN A 303 -20.78 -19.91 22.84
N GLN A 304 -19.97 -20.86 22.43
CA GLN A 304 -18.88 -20.68 21.46
C GLN A 304 -19.40 -20.14 20.11
N SER A 305 -20.58 -20.52 19.68
CA SER A 305 -21.19 -20.08 18.43
C SER A 305 -21.56 -18.60 18.45
N GLN A 306 -22.13 -18.10 19.55
CA GLN A 306 -22.45 -16.67 19.71
C GLN A 306 -21.19 -15.83 19.80
N THR A 307 -20.16 -16.32 20.48
CA THR A 307 -18.86 -15.63 20.57
C THR A 307 -18.20 -15.56 19.21
N GLN A 308 -18.25 -16.63 18.40
CA GLN A 308 -17.72 -16.61 17.04
C GLN A 308 -18.46 -15.61 16.17
N THR A 309 -19.79 -15.59 16.21
CA THR A 309 -20.59 -14.62 15.47
C THR A 309 -20.21 -13.18 15.83
N LEU A 310 -19.97 -12.90 17.12
CA LEU A 310 -19.53 -11.57 17.56
C LEU A 310 -18.15 -11.19 17.00
N VAL A 311 -17.19 -12.12 17.00
CA VAL A 311 -15.84 -11.87 16.43
C VAL A 311 -15.95 -11.63 14.94
N ASP A 312 -16.71 -12.46 14.23
CA ASP A 312 -16.93 -12.32 12.79
C ASP A 312 -17.55 -10.97 12.43
N ASP A 313 -18.59 -10.52 13.16
CA ASP A 313 -19.24 -9.22 12.97
C ASP A 313 -18.27 -8.04 13.23
N MET A 314 -17.48 -8.12 14.32
CA MET A 314 -16.44 -7.11 14.58
C MET A 314 -15.38 -7.08 13.49
N TYR A 315 -14.96 -8.23 12.98
CA TYR A 315 -13.96 -8.30 11.93
C TYR A 315 -14.50 -7.80 10.58
N ASP A 316 -15.72 -8.16 10.22
CA ASP A 316 -16.38 -7.64 9.02
C ASP A 316 -16.54 -6.11 9.08
N THR A 317 -16.82 -5.58 10.28
CA THR A 317 -16.83 -4.13 10.52
C THR A 317 -15.44 -3.52 10.29
N VAL A 318 -14.37 -4.14 10.77
CA VAL A 318 -12.99 -3.70 10.52
C VAL A 318 -12.69 -3.67 9.02
N LEU A 319 -13.02 -4.75 8.28
CA LEU A 319 -12.81 -4.81 6.83
C LEU A 319 -13.55 -3.68 6.11
N THR A 320 -14.80 -3.43 6.46
CA THR A 320 -15.63 -2.37 5.88
C THR A 320 -15.05 -0.97 6.15
N ILE A 321 -14.68 -0.67 7.40
CA ILE A 321 -14.10 0.64 7.78
C ILE A 321 -12.76 0.85 7.07
N CYS A 322 -11.91 -0.18 7.01
CA CYS A 322 -10.62 -0.12 6.34
C CYS A 322 -10.71 -0.15 4.81
N GLY A 323 -11.90 -0.45 4.24
CA GLY A 323 -12.11 -0.59 2.80
C GLY A 323 -11.35 -1.78 2.23
N MET A 324 -11.33 -2.90 2.94
CA MET A 324 -10.74 -4.16 2.51
C MET A 324 -11.81 -5.11 1.99
N PRO A 325 -11.51 -5.98 1.02
CA PRO A 325 -12.45 -6.96 0.54
C PRO A 325 -12.71 -8.03 1.61
N ASN A 326 -13.98 -8.44 1.77
CA ASN A 326 -14.34 -9.56 2.62
C ASN A 326 -14.18 -10.88 1.85
N ARG A 327 -13.15 -11.65 2.16
CA ARG A 327 -12.86 -12.94 1.51
C ARG A 327 -13.77 -14.07 1.96
N ASN A 328 -14.51 -13.90 3.06
CA ASN A 328 -15.39 -14.91 3.64
C ASN A 328 -16.84 -14.79 3.15
N GLY A 329 -17.14 -13.82 2.31
CA GLY A 329 -18.47 -13.57 1.76
C GLY A 329 -18.92 -14.65 0.76
N GLY A 330 -19.36 -15.80 1.27
CA GLY A 330 -20.08 -16.91 0.62
C GLY A 330 -19.76 -17.20 -0.86
N SER A 331 -19.27 -18.40 -1.16
CA SER A 331 -19.10 -18.86 -2.54
C SER A 331 -20.46 -19.23 -3.16
N SER A 332 -20.92 -18.45 -4.15
CA SER A 332 -21.92 -18.92 -5.09
C SER A 332 -21.21 -19.49 -6.33
N THR A 333 -21.44 -20.74 -6.63
CA THR A 333 -20.83 -21.44 -7.77
C THR A 333 -21.35 -20.97 -9.13
N SER A 334 -22.32 -20.05 -9.15
CA SER A 334 -22.97 -19.54 -10.36
C SER A 334 -22.64 -18.08 -10.68
N ASP A 335 -21.85 -17.39 -9.85
CA ASP A 335 -21.55 -15.98 -10.06
C ASP A 335 -20.47 -15.77 -11.14
N THR A 336 -20.68 -14.81 -12.02
CA THR A 336 -19.63 -14.35 -12.93
C THR A 336 -18.53 -13.63 -12.15
N GLY A 337 -17.28 -13.66 -12.65
CA GLY A 337 -16.14 -13.02 -11.99
C GLY A 337 -16.40 -11.55 -11.59
N SER A 338 -17.12 -10.79 -12.42
CA SER A 338 -17.50 -9.40 -12.12
C SER A 338 -18.47 -9.26 -10.96
N ALA A 339 -19.42 -10.20 -10.79
CA ALA A 339 -20.37 -10.20 -9.67
C ALA A 339 -19.66 -10.51 -8.34
N VAL A 340 -18.69 -11.40 -8.35
CA VAL A 340 -17.85 -11.72 -7.17
C VAL A 340 -17.03 -10.50 -6.74
N ILE A 341 -16.39 -9.82 -7.70
CA ILE A 341 -15.59 -8.60 -7.43
C ILE A 341 -16.46 -7.50 -6.81
N MET A 342 -17.67 -7.28 -7.32
CA MET A 342 -18.59 -6.28 -6.78
C MET A 342 -19.08 -6.64 -5.37
N ARG A 343 -19.43 -7.90 -5.15
CA ARG A 343 -19.94 -8.38 -3.87
C ARG A 343 -18.88 -8.33 -2.78
N ASP A 344 -17.66 -8.75 -3.07
CA ASP A 344 -16.61 -8.93 -2.08
C ASP A 344 -15.90 -7.63 -1.68
N GLY A 345 -16.35 -6.47 -2.19
CA GLY A 345 -15.82 -5.15 -1.77
C GLY A 345 -14.52 -4.70 -2.46
N TRP A 346 -14.09 -5.37 -3.54
CA TRP A 346 -12.89 -4.98 -4.29
C TRP A 346 -13.00 -3.58 -4.91
N SER A 347 -14.18 -3.16 -5.30
CA SER A 347 -14.44 -1.79 -5.79
C SER A 347 -14.16 -0.72 -4.73
N ALA A 348 -14.48 -1.00 -3.45
CA ALA A 348 -14.16 -0.13 -2.34
C ALA A 348 -12.64 -0.09 -2.07
N ALA A 349 -11.96 -1.24 -2.16
CA ALA A 349 -10.51 -1.31 -2.04
C ALA A 349 -9.81 -0.50 -3.14
N GLU A 350 -10.29 -0.60 -4.39
CA GLU A 350 -9.77 0.19 -5.51
C GLU A 350 -9.99 1.69 -5.32
N ALA A 351 -11.18 2.12 -4.87
CA ALA A 351 -11.45 3.52 -4.58
C ALA A 351 -10.50 4.08 -3.51
N ARG A 352 -10.28 3.33 -2.41
CA ARG A 352 -9.34 3.71 -1.35
C ARG A 352 -7.89 3.75 -1.84
N ALA A 353 -7.50 2.81 -2.69
CA ALA A 353 -6.15 2.81 -3.29
C ALA A 353 -5.94 4.03 -4.21
N LYS A 354 -6.96 4.45 -4.99
CA LYS A 354 -6.90 5.67 -5.80
C LYS A 354 -6.74 6.94 -4.95
N ASP A 355 -7.40 7.02 -3.80
CA ASP A 355 -7.21 8.14 -2.87
C ASP A 355 -5.76 8.17 -2.33
N SER A 356 -5.21 7.01 -1.94
CA SER A 356 -3.81 6.90 -1.50
C SER A 356 -2.83 7.25 -2.62
N GLU A 357 -3.11 6.83 -3.85
CA GLU A 357 -2.34 7.16 -5.05
C GLU A 357 -2.26 8.69 -5.29
N LEU A 358 -3.37 9.40 -5.12
CA LEU A 358 -3.40 10.85 -5.28
C LEU A 358 -2.51 11.55 -4.25
N MET A 359 -2.54 11.10 -3.01
CA MET A 359 -1.67 11.62 -1.94
C MET A 359 -0.20 11.33 -2.22
N PHE A 360 0.11 10.09 -2.61
CA PHE A 360 1.46 9.70 -2.99
C PHE A 360 1.98 10.51 -4.17
N LYS A 361 1.21 10.64 -5.25
CA LYS A 361 1.56 11.42 -6.45
C LYS A 361 1.86 12.89 -6.13
N LYS A 362 1.19 13.46 -5.13
CA LYS A 362 1.46 14.84 -4.70
C LYS A 362 2.89 14.96 -4.18
N SER A 363 3.30 14.09 -3.27
CA SER A 363 4.65 14.08 -2.69
C SER A 363 5.70 13.63 -3.71
N GLU A 364 5.37 12.66 -4.55
CA GLU A 364 6.24 12.17 -5.63
C GLU A 364 6.59 13.25 -6.66
N LYS A 365 5.71 14.21 -6.92
CA LYS A 365 6.02 15.36 -7.77
C LYS A 365 7.08 16.28 -7.12
N GLU A 366 7.06 16.44 -5.81
CA GLU A 366 8.10 17.21 -5.12
C GLU A 366 9.45 16.47 -5.14
N PHE A 367 9.42 15.15 -4.97
CA PHE A 367 10.59 14.29 -5.15
C PHE A 367 11.15 14.43 -6.58
N LEU A 368 10.32 14.28 -7.61
CA LEU A 368 10.75 14.40 -9.00
C LEU A 368 11.35 15.78 -9.34
N LYS A 369 10.84 16.86 -8.74
CA LYS A 369 11.44 18.19 -8.94
C LYS A 369 12.89 18.25 -8.49
N LEU A 370 13.18 17.67 -7.32
CA LEU A 370 14.54 17.63 -6.78
C LEU A 370 15.41 16.67 -7.58
N LEU A 371 14.91 15.47 -7.86
CA LEU A 371 15.63 14.45 -8.63
C LEU A 371 16.00 14.96 -10.02
N LEU A 372 15.04 15.50 -10.78
CA LEU A 372 15.29 16.00 -12.13
C LEU A 372 16.29 17.16 -12.13
N ARG A 373 16.29 17.99 -11.07
CA ARG A 373 17.32 19.03 -10.92
C ARG A 373 18.69 18.43 -10.72
N ILE A 374 18.84 17.42 -9.82
CA ILE A 374 20.11 16.73 -9.61
C ILE A 374 20.57 16.07 -10.92
N CYS A 375 19.68 15.37 -11.62
CA CYS A 375 19.99 14.71 -12.89
C CYS A 375 20.38 15.70 -14.00
N SER A 376 19.84 16.92 -13.99
CA SER A 376 20.23 17.98 -14.92
C SER A 376 21.59 18.61 -14.54
N ASP A 377 21.89 18.71 -13.24
CA ASP A 377 23.13 19.36 -12.77
C ASP A 377 24.35 18.42 -12.81
N LEU A 378 24.16 17.14 -12.53
CA LEU A 378 25.22 16.13 -12.42
C LEU A 378 25.18 15.05 -13.52
N GLY A 379 24.05 14.85 -14.18
CA GLY A 379 23.83 13.89 -15.23
C GLY A 379 23.47 14.56 -16.56
N ASP A 380 23.14 13.73 -17.55
CA ASP A 380 22.78 14.20 -18.90
C ASP A 380 21.27 14.26 -19.13
N LEU A 381 20.47 14.18 -18.06
CA LEU A 381 19.02 14.05 -18.20
C LEU A 381 18.33 15.43 -18.13
N GLU A 382 17.98 16.00 -19.28
CA GLU A 382 17.12 17.18 -19.36
C GLU A 382 15.66 16.78 -19.57
N LEU A 383 14.89 16.70 -18.49
CA LEU A 383 13.50 16.31 -18.54
C LEU A 383 12.63 17.26 -17.71
N LYS A 384 11.55 17.77 -18.32
CA LYS A 384 10.61 18.64 -17.62
C LYS A 384 9.57 17.80 -16.86
N LEU A 385 9.29 18.15 -15.60
CA LEU A 385 8.29 17.48 -14.79
C LEU A 385 6.90 17.39 -15.49
N SER A 386 6.52 18.40 -16.30
CA SER A 386 5.26 18.41 -17.04
C SER A 386 5.18 17.34 -18.14
N ALA A 387 6.33 16.82 -18.57
CA ALA A 387 6.44 15.77 -19.58
C ALA A 387 6.38 14.35 -18.99
N VAL A 388 6.34 14.23 -17.66
CA VAL A 388 6.32 12.95 -16.94
C VAL A 388 4.93 12.71 -16.33
N GLU A 389 4.41 11.51 -16.49
CA GLU A 389 3.22 11.02 -15.79
C GLU A 389 3.61 9.88 -14.83
N ILE A 390 3.16 9.97 -13.59
CA ILE A 390 3.39 8.95 -12.56
C ILE A 390 2.25 7.93 -12.67
N ARG A 391 2.57 6.67 -12.95
CA ARG A 391 1.59 5.58 -13.09
C ARG A 391 1.78 4.51 -12.04
N PHE A 392 0.66 4.12 -11.45
CA PHE A 392 0.52 2.96 -10.60
C PHE A 392 -0.14 1.84 -11.39
N THR A 393 0.52 0.70 -11.43
CA THR A 393 -0.04 -0.52 -12.01
C THR A 393 -0.46 -1.41 -10.86
N ARG A 394 -1.75 -1.73 -10.80
CA ARG A 394 -2.28 -2.71 -9.84
C ARG A 394 -2.66 -3.97 -10.58
N ARG A 395 -2.37 -5.13 -9.99
CA ARG A 395 -2.95 -6.38 -10.48
C ARG A 395 -4.46 -6.28 -10.35
N ASN A 396 -5.08 -5.81 -11.43
CA ASN A 396 -6.51 -5.75 -11.50
C ASN A 396 -7.01 -7.19 -11.67
N TYR A 397 -7.85 -7.65 -10.74
CA TYR A 397 -8.59 -8.90 -10.89
C TYR A 397 -9.68 -8.80 -11.98
N GLU A 398 -9.77 -7.65 -12.67
CA GLU A 398 -10.58 -7.52 -13.87
C GLU A 398 -10.09 -8.55 -14.90
N ASN A 399 -11.04 -9.26 -15.42
CA ASN A 399 -10.81 -10.36 -16.33
C ASN A 399 -9.96 -9.90 -17.54
N ILE A 400 -8.70 -10.37 -17.62
CA ILE A 400 -7.79 -10.04 -18.74
C ILE A 400 -8.48 -10.32 -20.08
N THR A 401 -9.35 -11.34 -20.12
CA THR A 401 -10.16 -11.67 -21.29
C THR A 401 -11.16 -10.57 -21.65
N GLU A 402 -11.80 -9.91 -20.67
CA GLU A 402 -12.68 -8.76 -20.93
C GLU A 402 -11.91 -7.57 -21.49
N LYS A 403 -10.74 -7.26 -20.92
CA LYS A 403 -9.87 -6.19 -21.41
C LYS A 403 -9.37 -6.47 -22.83
N ALA A 404 -8.98 -7.71 -23.12
CA ALA A 404 -8.59 -8.14 -24.44
C ALA A 404 -9.76 -8.03 -25.44
N ASN A 405 -10.97 -8.40 -25.03
CA ASN A 405 -12.17 -8.26 -25.84
C ASN A 405 -12.52 -6.79 -26.13
N VAL A 406 -12.36 -5.91 -25.11
CA VAL A 406 -12.53 -4.45 -25.29
C VAL A 406 -11.53 -3.91 -26.32
N LEU A 407 -10.24 -4.29 -26.21
CA LEU A 407 -9.20 -3.90 -27.15
C LEU A 407 -9.57 -4.35 -28.58
N ILE A 408 -9.92 -5.61 -28.76
CA ILE A 408 -10.31 -6.17 -30.06
C ILE A 408 -11.54 -5.46 -30.60
N ALA A 409 -12.58 -5.25 -29.78
CA ALA A 409 -13.81 -4.57 -30.20
C ALA A 409 -13.55 -3.12 -30.63
N MET A 410 -12.67 -2.40 -29.95
CA MET A 410 -12.28 -1.04 -30.28
C MET A 410 -11.44 -0.99 -31.58
N LEU A 411 -10.48 -1.90 -31.74
CA LEU A 411 -9.63 -1.97 -32.94
C LEU A 411 -10.43 -2.35 -34.20
N ASN A 412 -11.47 -3.15 -34.05
CA ASN A 412 -12.37 -3.51 -35.15
C ASN A 412 -13.33 -2.37 -35.56
N ASN A 413 -13.40 -1.28 -34.80
CA ASN A 413 -14.26 -0.15 -35.12
C ASN A 413 -13.47 0.93 -35.86
N SER A 414 -13.72 1.05 -37.16
CA SER A 414 -13.02 2.01 -38.06
C SER A 414 -13.18 3.49 -37.66
N LYS A 415 -14.08 3.82 -36.72
CA LYS A 415 -14.29 5.19 -36.21
C LYS A 415 -13.45 5.51 -34.99
N ILE A 416 -12.79 4.52 -34.40
CA ILE A 416 -11.96 4.67 -33.20
C ILE A 416 -10.49 4.60 -33.62
N ALA A 417 -9.71 5.62 -33.27
CA ALA A 417 -8.28 5.58 -33.51
C ALA A 417 -7.63 4.44 -32.68
N PRO A 418 -6.75 3.60 -33.28
CA PRO A 418 -6.11 2.49 -32.57
C PRO A 418 -5.41 2.90 -31.26
N GLN A 419 -4.79 4.06 -31.22
CA GLN A 419 -4.14 4.61 -30.02
C GLN A 419 -5.11 4.73 -28.84
N LEU A 420 -6.38 5.13 -29.09
CA LEU A 420 -7.41 5.19 -28.06
C LEU A 420 -7.77 3.80 -27.52
N ALA A 421 -7.76 2.78 -28.39
CA ALA A 421 -8.03 1.40 -27.98
C ALA A 421 -6.97 0.90 -26.99
N PHE A 422 -5.69 1.13 -27.26
CA PHE A 422 -4.59 0.79 -26.35
C PHE A 422 -4.66 1.57 -25.03
N THR A 423 -5.07 2.84 -25.07
CA THR A 423 -5.20 3.69 -23.87
C THR A 423 -6.35 3.23 -22.97
N HIS A 424 -7.50 2.89 -23.54
CA HIS A 424 -8.72 2.60 -22.78
C HIS A 424 -8.91 1.12 -22.40
N CYS A 425 -8.19 0.18 -23.04
CA CYS A 425 -8.30 -1.24 -22.68
C CYS A 425 -7.74 -1.55 -21.29
N GLY A 426 -6.83 -0.71 -20.75
CA GLY A 426 -6.25 -0.86 -19.41
C GLY A 426 -5.39 -2.11 -19.22
N MET A 427 -4.85 -2.72 -20.31
CA MET A 427 -3.99 -3.90 -20.27
C MET A 427 -2.51 -3.54 -20.13
N PHE A 428 -2.11 -2.42 -20.70
CA PHE A 428 -0.72 -2.03 -20.85
C PHE A 428 -0.35 -0.97 -19.81
N THR A 429 0.82 -1.13 -19.20
CA THR A 429 1.38 -0.14 -18.27
C THR A 429 1.71 1.17 -19.00
N ASP A 430 2.29 1.07 -20.18
CA ASP A 430 2.46 2.16 -21.12
C ASP A 430 1.71 1.86 -22.43
N PRO A 431 0.48 2.40 -22.58
CA PRO A 431 -0.31 2.21 -23.80
C PRO A 431 0.35 2.81 -25.03
N GLN A 432 1.17 3.87 -24.88
CA GLN A 432 1.82 4.51 -26.00
C GLN A 432 2.96 3.66 -26.55
N ILE A 433 3.80 3.12 -25.68
CA ILE A 433 4.85 2.17 -26.08
C ILE A 433 4.22 0.94 -26.73
N ALA A 434 3.18 0.36 -26.12
CA ALA A 434 2.49 -0.80 -26.65
C ALA A 434 1.88 -0.53 -28.04
N TYR A 435 1.30 0.66 -28.23
CA TYR A 435 0.78 1.10 -29.54
C TYR A 435 1.92 1.23 -30.56
N ASN A 436 3.02 1.91 -30.23
CA ASN A 436 4.14 2.12 -31.12
C ASN A 436 4.77 0.79 -31.57
N MET A 437 5.03 -0.12 -30.64
CA MET A 437 5.53 -1.48 -30.93
C MET A 437 4.59 -2.25 -31.86
N SER A 438 3.26 -2.14 -31.61
CA SER A 438 2.26 -2.81 -32.43
C SER A 438 2.22 -2.24 -33.85
N MET A 439 2.38 -0.93 -34.00
CA MET A 439 2.41 -0.29 -35.29
C MET A 439 3.68 -0.55 -36.10
N GLU A 440 4.84 -0.62 -35.40
CA GLU A 440 6.09 -1.03 -36.03
C GLU A 440 6.02 -2.47 -36.55
N TYR A 441 5.53 -3.39 -35.68
CA TYR A 441 5.33 -4.78 -36.06
C TYR A 441 4.37 -4.91 -37.27
N ALA A 442 3.26 -4.15 -37.30
CA ALA A 442 2.34 -4.17 -38.40
C ALA A 442 3.00 -3.69 -39.71
N LYS A 443 3.80 -2.63 -39.68
CA LYS A 443 4.57 -2.15 -40.82
C LYS A 443 5.59 -3.18 -41.33
N GLU A 444 6.31 -3.84 -40.44
CA GLU A 444 7.23 -4.92 -40.80
C GLU A 444 6.51 -6.09 -41.51
N GLN A 445 5.32 -6.47 -40.98
CA GLN A 445 4.53 -7.54 -41.60
C GLN A 445 4.01 -7.13 -42.99
N GLU A 446 3.58 -5.89 -43.15
CA GLU A 446 3.15 -5.35 -44.43
C GLU A 446 4.31 -5.30 -45.45
N GLN A 447 5.50 -4.87 -45.03
CA GLN A 447 6.71 -4.89 -45.88
C GLN A 447 7.10 -6.31 -46.31
N LYS A 448 7.11 -7.27 -45.34
CA LYS A 448 7.38 -8.69 -45.65
C LYS A 448 6.35 -9.27 -46.61
N ALA A 449 5.08 -8.90 -46.46
CA ALA A 449 4.01 -9.35 -47.36
C ALA A 449 4.20 -8.78 -48.79
N LEU A 450 4.56 -7.48 -48.91
CA LEU A 450 4.89 -6.85 -50.16
C LEU A 450 6.10 -7.47 -50.86
N GLU A 451 7.17 -7.77 -50.09
CA GLU A 451 8.35 -8.46 -50.62
C GLU A 451 8.04 -9.89 -51.11
N LEU A 452 7.19 -10.62 -50.39
CA LEU A 452 6.75 -11.95 -50.81
C LEU A 452 5.88 -11.89 -52.06
N ALA A 453 4.96 -10.91 -52.14
CA ALA A 453 4.12 -10.69 -53.33
C ALA A 453 4.96 -10.28 -54.56
N SER A 454 6.00 -9.46 -54.39
CA SER A 454 6.92 -9.07 -55.45
C SER A 454 7.78 -10.22 -55.96
N ARG A 455 8.15 -11.17 -55.08
CA ARG A 455 8.90 -12.41 -55.42
C ARG A 455 8.02 -13.44 -56.15
N GLN A 456 6.70 -13.43 -55.93
CA GLN A 456 5.75 -14.34 -56.59
C GLN A 456 5.29 -13.85 -57.95
N ASN A 457 5.56 -12.60 -58.36
CA ASN A 457 5.28 -12.05 -59.68
C ASN A 457 6.54 -11.47 -60.35
N PRO A 458 7.50 -12.32 -60.78
CA PRO A 458 8.71 -11.83 -61.49
C PRO A 458 8.47 -11.51 -62.96
N ASP A 459 7.28 -11.76 -63.54
CA ASP A 459 7.02 -11.59 -64.97
C ASP A 459 5.79 -10.69 -65.25
N GLY A 460 6.00 -9.38 -65.27
CA GLY A 460 5.13 -8.36 -65.82
C GLY A 460 5.85 -7.65 -66.96
N GLY A 461 6.37 -8.42 -67.91
CA GLY A 461 6.95 -7.90 -69.13
C GLY A 461 5.90 -7.39 -70.10
N ASN A 462 5.95 -6.13 -70.34
CA ASN A 462 5.66 -5.35 -71.55
C ASN A 462 4.99 -6.12 -72.73
N GLY A 463 3.75 -5.82 -73.03
CA GLY A 463 3.07 -6.22 -74.26
C GLY A 463 1.93 -5.26 -74.52
N GLY A 464 2.29 -4.17 -75.24
CA GLY A 464 1.30 -3.29 -75.82
C GLY A 464 0.53 -4.01 -76.94
N ASN A 465 -0.75 -3.80 -77.00
CA ASN A 465 -1.45 -3.47 -78.29
C ASN A 465 -2.84 -2.94 -78.07
N GLU A 466 -3.19 -2.08 -78.94
CA GLU A 466 -4.38 -1.23 -79.09
C GLU A 466 -5.68 -1.98 -79.53
N PRO A 467 -6.76 -1.26 -79.77
CA PRO A 467 -8.10 -1.63 -79.32
C PRO A 467 -8.96 -2.21 -80.43
N GLY A 468 -9.92 -2.99 -80.06
CA GLY A 468 -10.94 -3.50 -81.01
C GLY A 468 -12.21 -3.91 -80.32
N GLY A 469 -13.15 -3.17 -80.39
CA GLY A 469 -14.47 -2.95 -80.72
C GLY A 469 -15.49 -4.11 -80.64
N GLN A 470 -16.64 -3.72 -80.15
CA GLN A 470 -18.02 -4.13 -80.54
C GLN A 470 -18.72 -5.31 -79.84
N LYS A 471 -19.78 -4.90 -79.16
CA LYS A 471 -21.21 -5.31 -79.26
C LYS A 471 -21.73 -6.53 -78.50
N SER A 472 -22.64 -6.14 -77.62
CA SER A 472 -24.09 -6.54 -77.56
C SER A 472 -24.43 -8.02 -77.31
N GLY A 473 -25.25 -8.23 -76.36
CA GLY A 473 -26.06 -9.45 -76.17
C GLY A 473 -26.79 -9.52 -74.87
N SER A 474 -27.93 -9.00 -74.83
CA SER A 474 -29.11 -9.16 -73.98
C SER A 474 -29.47 -10.61 -73.65
N GLY A 475 -30.08 -10.79 -72.50
CA GLY A 475 -30.89 -11.94 -72.09
C GLY A 475 -30.80 -12.19 -70.63
N ASP A 476 -31.62 -11.70 -69.83
CA ASP A 476 -33.02 -11.91 -69.46
C ASP A 476 -33.30 -13.31 -68.87
N THR A 477 -34.13 -13.26 -67.83
CA THR A 477 -34.82 -14.29 -67.09
C THR A 477 -33.99 -14.96 -65.95
N GLY A 478 -34.41 -15.01 -64.71
CA GLY A 478 -35.75 -14.98 -64.14
C GLY A 478 -35.85 -16.11 -63.14
N GLY A 479 -36.48 -15.87 -62.00
CA GLY A 479 -37.02 -16.90 -61.12
C GLY A 479 -36.22 -17.13 -59.85
N SER A 480 -36.64 -16.64 -58.73
CA SER A 480 -37.82 -16.98 -57.93
C SER A 480 -37.61 -18.18 -57.01
N SER A 481 -37.92 -17.87 -55.79
CA SER A 481 -38.56 -18.68 -54.72
C SER A 481 -37.65 -19.46 -53.76
N ASP A 482 -37.67 -19.00 -52.56
CA ASP A 482 -38.50 -19.37 -51.39
C ASP A 482 -37.97 -20.54 -50.55
N ASP A 483 -38.06 -20.27 -49.29
CA ASP A 483 -38.32 -21.14 -48.13
C ASP A 483 -37.14 -21.93 -47.48
N GLU A 484 -36.77 -21.66 -46.33
CA GLU A 484 -37.21 -21.83 -44.92
C GLU A 484 -36.25 -21.17 -43.95
#